data_62e194e368817d01095202cd593672fb
#
_entry.id   62e194e368817d01095202cd593672fb
#
_cell.length_a   1.000
_cell.length_b   1.000
_cell.length_c   1.000
_cell.angle_alpha   90.00
_cell.angle_beta   90.00
_cell.angle_gamma   90.00
#
_symmetry.space_group_name_H-M   'P 1'
#
loop_
_entity.id
_entity.type
_entity.pdbx_description
1 polymer ?
#
loop_
_entity_poly.entity_id
_entity_poly.type
_entity_poly.pdbx_seq_one_letter_code
_entity_poly.pdbx_strand_id
1 'polypeptide(L)'
;NTSHFRMDPKVPLVVPEVNPDDIGFWRETGIIANPNCSTIQMVQSLKPLDDLYGIKRVDVSTYQAVSGAGKSGMEELVQQMQDFFAFRLDETEIKAFAHQIALNVIPQIDVAMENGFTKEEMKMVNETQKIMHKNFEVAATCVRVPVLRSHSESLTVTFKDGVDVDVNEVRNALENFENVKVIDDLPNKKYPMPIISTDTDYTYVGRIRKDVYASNIVHYFNVADQVRVGAATNAVRIGLKWIELESDM
;
A
#
# COMPACT_ATOMS: atom_id res chain seq x y z
N ASN A 1 -0.79 13.52 -12.02
CA ASN A 1 0.53 12.97 -12.38
C ASN A 1 0.80 11.68 -11.60
N THR A 2 1.55 10.75 -12.18
CA THR A 2 1.72 9.41 -11.60
C THR A 2 3.02 9.20 -10.81
N SER A 3 4.08 9.96 -11.01
CA SER A 3 5.32 9.69 -10.27
C SER A 3 6.25 10.88 -10.13
N HIS A 4 6.46 11.64 -11.20
CA HIS A 4 7.55 12.63 -11.28
C HIS A 4 7.44 13.73 -10.21
N PHE A 5 6.24 14.23 -9.96
CA PHE A 5 5.99 15.37 -9.08
C PHE A 5 5.58 15.01 -7.65
N ARG A 6 5.58 13.73 -7.28
CA ARG A 6 5.09 13.30 -5.95
C ARG A 6 5.76 14.01 -4.79
N MET A 7 7.06 14.24 -4.88
CA MET A 7 7.84 14.85 -3.81
C MET A 7 8.12 16.34 -4.03
N ASP A 8 7.57 16.96 -5.10
CA ASP A 8 7.60 18.40 -5.25
C ASP A 8 6.74 19.04 -4.15
N PRO A 9 7.29 19.97 -3.33
CA PRO A 9 6.55 20.58 -2.22
C PRO A 9 5.34 21.41 -2.65
N LYS A 10 5.29 21.85 -3.91
CA LYS A 10 4.20 22.65 -4.48
C LYS A 10 3.08 21.81 -5.09
N VAL A 11 3.32 20.52 -5.29
CA VAL A 11 2.36 19.61 -5.90
C VAL A 11 1.69 18.77 -4.81
N PRO A 12 0.36 18.84 -4.65
CA PRO A 12 -0.35 17.99 -3.70
C PRO A 12 -0.24 16.52 -4.11
N LEU A 13 0.00 15.67 -3.11
CA LEU A 13 0.04 14.22 -3.22
C LEU A 13 -1.16 13.66 -2.46
N VAL A 14 -2.16 13.11 -3.18
CA VAL A 14 -3.50 12.96 -2.62
C VAL A 14 -3.98 11.52 -2.61
N VAL A 15 -4.50 11.12 -1.45
CA VAL A 15 -5.43 10.01 -1.24
C VAL A 15 -6.72 10.60 -0.68
N PRO A 16 -7.81 10.66 -1.45
CA PRO A 16 -9.01 11.45 -1.10
C PRO A 16 -9.63 11.11 0.27
N GLU A 17 -9.51 9.86 0.70
CA GLU A 17 -10.00 9.41 2.00
C GLU A 17 -9.12 9.89 3.18
N VAL A 18 -7.88 10.34 2.89
CA VAL A 18 -6.87 10.67 3.91
C VAL A 18 -6.64 12.18 4.01
N ASN A 19 -6.39 12.84 2.88
CA ASN A 19 -6.05 14.27 2.80
C ASN A 19 -6.80 15.01 1.67
N PRO A 20 -8.14 14.97 1.64
CA PRO A 20 -8.94 15.58 0.56
C PRO A 20 -8.71 17.08 0.42
N ASP A 21 -8.42 17.77 1.52
CA ASP A 21 -8.22 19.23 1.54
C ASP A 21 -6.99 19.66 0.72
N ASP A 22 -6.00 18.78 0.58
CA ASP A 22 -4.80 19.06 -0.21
C ASP A 22 -5.10 19.25 -1.70
N ILE A 23 -6.23 18.75 -2.18
CA ILE A 23 -6.67 18.98 -3.56
C ILE A 23 -6.68 20.46 -3.89
N GLY A 24 -7.08 21.34 -2.95
CA GLY A 24 -7.12 22.78 -3.16
C GLY A 24 -5.78 23.42 -3.59
N PHE A 25 -4.65 22.80 -3.25
CA PHE A 25 -3.32 23.30 -3.63
C PHE A 25 -2.97 23.08 -5.12
N TRP A 26 -3.79 22.33 -5.87
CA TRP A 26 -3.56 22.12 -7.30
C TRP A 26 -3.43 23.42 -8.10
N ARG A 27 -4.06 24.51 -7.65
CA ARG A 27 -4.07 25.80 -8.34
C ARG A 27 -2.69 26.43 -8.48
N GLU A 28 -1.74 26.08 -7.63
CA GLU A 28 -0.37 26.62 -7.71
C GLU A 28 0.38 26.09 -8.93
N THR A 29 0.18 24.83 -9.29
CA THR A 29 0.95 24.17 -10.35
C THR A 29 0.13 23.61 -11.50
N GLY A 30 -1.19 23.50 -11.35
CA GLY A 30 -2.08 22.82 -12.28
C GLY A 30 -1.96 21.29 -12.23
N ILE A 31 -1.30 20.74 -11.19
CA ILE A 31 -0.99 19.30 -11.08
C ILE A 31 -1.44 18.77 -9.71
N ILE A 32 -2.07 17.59 -9.72
CA ILE A 32 -2.25 16.74 -8.55
C ILE A 32 -1.47 15.44 -8.79
N ALA A 33 -0.67 15.01 -7.85
CA ALA A 33 0.08 13.76 -7.95
C ALA A 33 -0.70 12.60 -7.33
N ASN A 34 -0.69 11.45 -8.02
CA ASN A 34 -1.23 10.19 -7.53
C ASN A 34 -0.10 9.39 -6.85
N PRO A 35 -0.27 8.93 -5.60
CA PRO A 35 0.80 8.29 -4.83
C PRO A 35 1.25 6.93 -5.38
N ASN A 36 2.28 6.38 -4.75
CA ASN A 36 2.73 5.01 -4.95
C ASN A 36 1.63 4.01 -4.54
N CYS A 37 1.54 2.91 -5.25
CA CYS A 37 0.47 1.92 -5.07
C CYS A 37 0.44 1.31 -3.67
N SER A 38 1.59 0.93 -3.12
CA SER A 38 1.68 0.41 -1.75
C SER A 38 1.38 1.51 -0.72
N THR A 39 1.84 2.74 -0.96
CA THR A 39 1.54 3.87 -0.07
C THR A 39 0.04 4.13 0.05
N ILE A 40 -0.73 4.08 -1.06
CA ILE A 40 -2.17 4.36 -1.03
C ILE A 40 -2.91 3.43 -0.07
N GLN A 41 -2.77 2.11 -0.25
CA GLN A 41 -3.45 1.14 0.61
C GLN A 41 -2.98 1.22 2.07
N MET A 42 -1.69 1.51 2.28
CA MET A 42 -1.12 1.67 3.61
C MET A 42 -1.74 2.86 4.35
N VAL A 43 -1.74 4.05 3.76
CA VAL A 43 -2.27 5.26 4.42
C VAL A 43 -3.77 5.21 4.65
N GLN A 44 -4.55 4.53 3.77
CA GLN A 44 -5.97 4.28 4.00
C GLN A 44 -6.22 3.46 5.27
N SER A 45 -5.35 2.49 5.57
CA SER A 45 -5.45 1.71 6.81
C SER A 45 -4.83 2.41 8.01
N LEU A 46 -3.85 3.29 7.83
CA LEU A 46 -3.18 4.03 8.91
C LEU A 46 -4.01 5.22 9.40
N LYS A 47 -4.70 5.92 8.50
CA LYS A 47 -5.43 7.17 8.85
C LYS A 47 -6.41 6.99 10.01
N PRO A 48 -7.35 6.03 10.00
CA PRO A 48 -8.27 5.84 11.11
C PRO A 48 -7.56 5.46 12.42
N LEU A 49 -6.41 4.81 12.36
CA LEU A 49 -5.63 4.43 13.54
C LEU A 49 -4.83 5.60 14.10
N ASP A 50 -4.32 6.48 13.24
CA ASP A 50 -3.65 7.72 13.68
C ASP A 50 -4.64 8.68 14.33
N ASP A 51 -5.85 8.78 13.79
CA ASP A 51 -6.92 9.59 14.40
C ASP A 51 -7.36 9.04 15.76
N LEU A 52 -7.36 7.72 15.94
CA LEU A 52 -7.76 7.05 17.16
C LEU A 52 -6.73 7.21 18.29
N TYR A 53 -5.45 6.88 18.01
CA TYR A 53 -4.43 6.76 19.06
C TYR A 53 -3.17 7.59 18.81
N GLY A 54 -2.98 8.11 17.60
CA GLY A 54 -1.75 8.78 17.19
C GLY A 54 -0.59 7.81 17.00
N ILE A 55 -0.11 7.71 15.76
CA ILE A 55 0.98 6.81 15.37
C ILE A 55 2.32 7.42 15.78
N LYS A 56 3.22 6.57 16.29
CA LYS A 56 4.62 6.88 16.59
C LYS A 56 5.54 6.26 15.53
N ARG A 57 5.27 5.00 15.14
CA ARG A 57 6.10 4.25 14.19
C ARG A 57 5.28 3.21 13.44
N VAL A 58 5.63 2.99 12.18
CA VAL A 58 5.12 1.91 11.33
C VAL A 58 6.29 1.10 10.80
N ASP A 59 6.27 -0.20 11.04
CA ASP A 59 7.14 -1.17 10.38
C ASP A 59 6.28 -1.99 9.41
N VAL A 60 6.65 -2.00 8.13
CA VAL A 60 5.87 -2.65 7.07
C VAL A 60 6.74 -3.53 6.19
N SER A 61 6.26 -4.75 5.95
CA SER A 61 6.79 -5.62 4.89
C SER A 61 5.72 -5.79 3.82
N THR A 62 6.07 -5.48 2.56
CA THR A 62 5.15 -5.64 1.44
C THR A 62 5.38 -6.95 0.70
N TYR A 63 4.31 -7.51 0.17
CA TYR A 63 4.28 -8.66 -0.73
C TYR A 63 3.64 -8.18 -2.03
N GLN A 64 4.48 -7.63 -2.93
CA GLN A 64 3.99 -6.93 -4.12
C GLN A 64 3.87 -7.86 -5.31
N ALA A 65 2.68 -7.91 -5.89
CA ALA A 65 2.36 -8.67 -7.09
C ALA A 65 3.17 -8.20 -8.31
N VAL A 66 3.41 -9.10 -9.24
CA VAL A 66 4.19 -8.83 -10.47
C VAL A 66 3.56 -7.78 -11.38
N SER A 67 2.25 -7.57 -11.30
CA SER A 67 1.54 -6.51 -12.04
C SER A 67 2.01 -5.09 -11.69
N GLY A 68 2.69 -4.90 -10.54
CA GLY A 68 3.40 -3.65 -10.23
C GLY A 68 4.55 -3.33 -11.20
N ALA A 69 5.10 -4.33 -11.88
CA ALA A 69 6.04 -4.17 -12.99
C ALA A 69 5.34 -4.08 -14.37
N GLY A 70 4.00 -3.93 -14.39
CA GLY A 70 3.20 -3.81 -15.59
C GLY A 70 2.94 -5.15 -16.29
N LYS A 71 2.50 -5.05 -17.55
CA LYS A 71 2.14 -6.21 -18.38
C LYS A 71 3.29 -7.19 -18.53
N SER A 72 4.51 -6.70 -18.76
CA SER A 72 5.70 -7.53 -18.92
C SER A 72 6.01 -8.40 -17.70
N GLY A 73 5.83 -7.87 -16.48
CA GLY A 73 6.02 -8.65 -15.26
C GLY A 73 5.00 -9.78 -15.11
N MET A 74 3.74 -9.54 -15.51
CA MET A 74 2.70 -10.58 -15.50
C MET A 74 2.98 -11.68 -16.55
N GLU A 75 3.34 -11.26 -17.76
CA GLU A 75 3.67 -12.20 -18.85
C GLU A 75 4.89 -13.06 -18.50
N GLU A 76 5.92 -12.46 -17.90
CA GLU A 76 7.12 -13.19 -17.47
C GLU A 76 6.79 -14.23 -16.39
N LEU A 77 5.99 -13.90 -15.37
CA LEU A 77 5.57 -14.88 -14.36
C LEU A 77 4.80 -16.05 -15.01
N VAL A 78 3.85 -15.74 -15.90
CA VAL A 78 3.06 -16.77 -16.59
C VAL A 78 3.95 -17.65 -17.45
N GLN A 79 4.88 -17.07 -18.20
CA GLN A 79 5.82 -17.83 -19.03
C GLN A 79 6.72 -18.74 -18.17
N GLN A 80 7.29 -18.21 -17.09
CA GLN A 80 8.12 -19.00 -16.18
C GLN A 80 7.34 -20.16 -15.54
N MET A 81 6.06 -19.97 -15.20
CA MET A 81 5.22 -21.06 -14.69
C MET A 81 4.94 -22.12 -15.76
N GLN A 82 4.72 -21.74 -17.01
CA GLN A 82 4.57 -22.69 -18.13
C GLN A 82 5.87 -23.48 -18.36
N ASP A 83 7.02 -22.81 -18.34
CA ASP A 83 8.31 -23.44 -18.51
C ASP A 83 8.65 -24.37 -17.33
N PHE A 84 8.26 -24.01 -16.11
CA PHE A 84 8.37 -24.91 -14.95
C PHE A 84 7.61 -26.23 -15.19
N PHE A 85 6.35 -26.18 -15.59
CA PHE A 85 5.55 -27.37 -15.88
C PHE A 85 6.05 -28.15 -17.11
N ALA A 86 6.78 -27.50 -18.01
CA ALA A 86 7.43 -28.13 -19.17
C ALA A 86 8.85 -28.64 -18.86
N PHE A 87 9.32 -28.56 -17.60
CA PHE A 87 10.67 -28.90 -17.17
C PHE A 87 11.78 -28.14 -17.91
N ARG A 88 11.54 -26.85 -18.23
CA ARG A 88 12.46 -25.96 -18.96
C ARG A 88 12.67 -24.62 -18.25
N LEU A 89 12.47 -24.56 -16.93
CA LEU A 89 12.55 -23.30 -16.17
C LEU A 89 13.96 -22.67 -16.23
N ASP A 90 15.00 -23.49 -16.34
CA ASP A 90 16.41 -23.08 -16.49
C ASP A 90 16.73 -22.48 -17.86
N GLU A 91 15.85 -22.67 -18.85
CA GLU A 91 15.97 -22.10 -20.20
C GLU A 91 15.20 -20.76 -20.32
N THR A 92 14.41 -20.38 -19.31
CA THR A 92 13.54 -19.21 -19.38
C THR A 92 14.35 -17.92 -19.36
N GLU A 93 14.02 -17.02 -20.27
CA GLU A 93 14.61 -15.69 -20.33
C GLU A 93 14.06 -14.77 -19.23
N ILE A 94 14.94 -14.12 -18.48
CA ILE A 94 14.59 -13.15 -17.42
C ILE A 94 14.73 -11.75 -18.00
N LYS A 95 13.64 -10.96 -18.03
CA LYS A 95 13.59 -9.63 -18.66
C LYS A 95 13.02 -8.53 -17.75
N ALA A 96 11.90 -8.80 -17.09
CA ALA A 96 11.18 -7.81 -16.29
C ALA A 96 11.73 -7.69 -14.87
N PHE A 97 12.40 -8.72 -14.38
CA PHE A 97 12.97 -8.79 -13.04
C PHE A 97 14.46 -9.06 -13.07
N ALA A 98 15.14 -8.84 -11.94
CA ALA A 98 16.57 -9.16 -11.83
C ALA A 98 16.85 -10.67 -11.71
N HIS A 99 15.87 -11.44 -11.30
CA HIS A 99 15.93 -12.89 -11.06
C HIS A 99 14.61 -13.54 -11.46
N GLN A 100 14.64 -14.87 -11.64
CA GLN A 100 13.44 -15.68 -11.77
C GLN A 100 12.46 -15.32 -10.66
N ILE A 101 11.20 -15.06 -11.04
CA ILE A 101 10.12 -14.76 -10.07
C ILE A 101 9.22 -15.95 -9.77
N ALA A 102 9.01 -16.85 -10.74
CA ALA A 102 8.25 -18.06 -10.47
C ALA A 102 8.91 -18.89 -9.36
N LEU A 103 8.12 -19.29 -8.36
CA LEU A 103 8.56 -20.06 -7.19
C LEU A 103 9.64 -19.35 -6.34
N ASN A 104 9.70 -18.03 -6.39
CA ASN A 104 10.72 -17.23 -5.72
C ASN A 104 10.12 -15.94 -5.12
N VAL A 105 10.88 -15.31 -4.21
CA VAL A 105 10.62 -13.96 -3.72
C VAL A 105 11.87 -13.11 -3.92
N ILE A 106 11.71 -11.87 -4.38
CA ILE A 106 12.83 -10.97 -4.66
C ILE A 106 12.73 -9.78 -3.68
N PRO A 107 13.65 -9.67 -2.69
CA PRO A 107 13.60 -8.63 -1.65
C PRO A 107 14.21 -7.31 -2.14
N GLN A 108 13.88 -6.93 -3.37
CA GLN A 108 14.28 -5.67 -3.97
C GLN A 108 13.25 -5.25 -5.01
N ILE A 109 12.69 -4.05 -4.85
CA ILE A 109 11.85 -3.41 -5.85
C ILE A 109 12.43 -2.02 -6.12
N ASP A 110 12.60 -1.68 -7.42
CA ASP A 110 13.27 -0.45 -7.87
C ASP A 110 14.80 -0.47 -7.52
N VAL A 111 15.49 0.64 -7.74
CA VAL A 111 16.94 0.75 -7.61
C VAL A 111 17.37 0.88 -6.15
N ALA A 112 18.54 0.34 -5.82
CA ALA A 112 19.16 0.52 -4.51
C ALA A 112 19.69 1.95 -4.36
N MET A 113 19.60 2.49 -3.14
CA MET A 113 20.08 3.80 -2.75
C MET A 113 21.30 3.67 -1.80
N GLU A 114 22.06 4.76 -1.64
CA GLU A 114 23.28 4.77 -0.82
C GLU A 114 23.04 4.44 0.66
N ASN A 115 21.84 4.68 1.17
CA ASN A 115 21.45 4.38 2.55
C ASN A 115 21.07 2.90 2.78
N GLY A 116 21.20 2.04 1.77
CA GLY A 116 20.88 0.62 1.86
C GLY A 116 19.40 0.28 1.62
N PHE A 117 18.53 1.28 1.47
CA PHE A 117 17.13 1.09 1.08
C PHE A 117 16.97 1.09 -0.43
N THR A 118 15.82 0.61 -0.92
CA THR A 118 15.42 0.79 -2.31
C THR A 118 14.63 2.08 -2.48
N LYS A 119 14.55 2.58 -3.73
CA LYS A 119 13.73 3.73 -4.05
C LYS A 119 12.25 3.48 -3.76
N GLU A 120 11.77 2.25 -3.92
CA GLU A 120 10.40 1.86 -3.59
C GLU A 120 10.12 2.00 -2.08
N GLU A 121 11.02 1.55 -1.23
CA GLU A 121 10.93 1.69 0.23
C GLU A 121 10.93 3.16 0.65
N MET A 122 11.81 3.98 0.06
CA MET A 122 11.85 5.42 0.35
C MET A 122 10.62 6.18 -0.16
N LYS A 123 9.94 5.70 -1.21
CA LYS A 123 8.62 6.24 -1.60
C LYS A 123 7.61 6.01 -0.48
N MET A 124 7.54 4.81 0.09
CA MET A 124 6.62 4.52 1.19
C MET A 124 6.90 5.41 2.40
N VAL A 125 8.17 5.64 2.75
CA VAL A 125 8.55 6.54 3.85
C VAL A 125 8.09 7.98 3.58
N ASN A 126 8.57 8.56 2.48
CA ASN A 126 8.42 9.98 2.20
C ASN A 126 6.99 10.36 1.82
N GLU A 127 6.34 9.53 1.00
CA GLU A 127 4.97 9.79 0.55
C GLU A 127 3.97 9.65 1.73
N THR A 128 4.16 8.67 2.62
CA THR A 128 3.33 8.52 3.82
C THR A 128 3.39 9.76 4.71
N GLN A 129 4.58 10.27 4.99
CA GLN A 129 4.75 11.49 5.80
C GLN A 129 4.09 12.70 5.14
N LYS A 130 4.22 12.84 3.81
CA LYS A 130 3.61 13.93 3.05
C LYS A 130 2.09 13.85 3.07
N ILE A 131 1.50 12.69 2.79
CA ILE A 131 0.04 12.49 2.73
C ILE A 131 -0.60 12.63 4.12
N MET A 132 0.02 12.06 5.15
CA MET A 132 -0.51 12.06 6.51
C MET A 132 -0.24 13.39 7.26
N HIS A 133 0.58 14.30 6.70
CA HIS A 133 1.05 15.51 7.39
C HIS A 133 1.67 15.22 8.77
N LYS A 134 2.39 14.11 8.89
CA LYS A 134 2.97 13.62 10.13
C LYS A 134 4.42 13.16 9.89
N ASN A 135 5.22 13.29 10.92
CA ASN A 135 6.63 12.88 10.91
C ASN A 135 6.87 11.62 11.76
N PHE A 136 5.89 10.70 11.84
CA PHE A 136 6.14 9.43 12.50
C PHE A 136 7.11 8.57 11.68
N GLU A 137 7.79 7.67 12.36
CA GLU A 137 8.79 6.81 11.75
C GLU A 137 8.12 5.76 10.86
N VAL A 138 8.68 5.53 9.66
CA VAL A 138 8.26 4.45 8.76
C VAL A 138 9.49 3.65 8.35
N ALA A 139 9.46 2.34 8.55
CA ALA A 139 10.46 1.41 8.06
C ALA A 139 9.78 0.39 7.13
N ALA A 140 10.20 0.36 5.87
CA ALA A 140 9.62 -0.50 4.86
C ALA A 140 10.63 -1.52 4.33
N THR A 141 10.16 -2.74 4.05
CA THR A 141 10.87 -3.74 3.25
C THR A 141 9.95 -4.18 2.12
N CYS A 142 10.35 -3.93 0.88
CA CYS A 142 9.53 -4.19 -0.29
C CYS A 142 9.97 -5.46 -1.00
N VAL A 143 9.09 -6.46 -1.07
CA VAL A 143 9.37 -7.78 -1.65
C VAL A 143 8.46 -8.04 -2.84
N ARG A 144 9.05 -8.42 -4.00
CA ARG A 144 8.30 -8.93 -5.15
C ARG A 144 7.98 -10.40 -4.94
N VAL A 145 6.71 -10.77 -5.11
CA VAL A 145 6.21 -12.14 -4.93
C VAL A 145 5.54 -12.66 -6.21
N PRO A 146 5.48 -14.00 -6.41
CA PRO A 146 4.91 -14.63 -7.61
C PRO A 146 3.37 -14.65 -7.55
N VAL A 147 2.77 -13.49 -7.35
CA VAL A 147 1.33 -13.24 -7.35
C VAL A 147 1.01 -12.31 -8.51
N LEU A 148 -0.02 -12.62 -9.30
CA LEU A 148 -0.31 -11.86 -10.51
C LEU A 148 -0.78 -10.44 -10.20
N ARG A 149 -1.75 -10.26 -9.29
CA ARG A 149 -2.37 -8.96 -8.96
C ARG A 149 -2.63 -8.86 -7.46
N SER A 150 -2.82 -7.64 -7.01
CA SER A 150 -3.04 -7.23 -5.62
C SER A 150 -1.80 -7.29 -4.75
N HIS A 151 -1.45 -6.14 -4.18
CA HIS A 151 -0.37 -6.03 -3.20
C HIS A 151 -0.89 -6.34 -1.80
N SER A 152 -0.08 -7.02 -1.02
CA SER A 152 -0.33 -7.29 0.39
C SER A 152 0.75 -6.64 1.24
N GLU A 153 0.39 -6.29 2.47
CA GLU A 153 1.30 -5.69 3.44
C GLU A 153 1.06 -6.25 4.83
N SER A 154 2.13 -6.59 5.52
CA SER A 154 2.13 -6.91 6.94
C SER A 154 2.62 -5.70 7.71
N LEU A 155 1.77 -5.13 8.57
CA LEU A 155 2.07 -3.91 9.31
C LEU A 155 2.17 -4.20 10.80
N THR A 156 3.14 -3.53 11.42
CA THR A 156 3.27 -3.35 12.85
C THR A 156 3.18 -1.85 13.12
N VAL A 157 2.15 -1.43 13.83
CA VAL A 157 1.91 -0.01 14.15
C VAL A 157 2.12 0.21 15.64
N THR A 158 3.08 1.04 15.97
CA THR A 158 3.35 1.51 17.34
C THR A 158 2.68 2.86 17.53
N PHE A 159 1.82 2.95 18.50
CA PHE A 159 1.15 4.18 18.90
C PHE A 159 1.97 4.98 19.92
N LYS A 160 1.50 6.17 20.26
CA LYS A 160 2.14 7.02 21.28
C LYS A 160 2.24 6.29 22.61
N ASP A 161 3.21 6.73 23.40
CA ASP A 161 3.47 6.14 24.72
C ASP A 161 2.23 6.33 25.63
N GLY A 162 1.91 5.31 26.41
CA GLY A 162 0.76 5.29 27.33
C GLY A 162 -0.55 4.79 26.70
N VAL A 163 -0.58 4.51 25.40
CA VAL A 163 -1.73 3.87 24.76
C VAL A 163 -1.81 2.40 25.19
N ASP A 164 -3.02 1.96 25.51
CA ASP A 164 -3.37 0.55 25.69
C ASP A 164 -4.37 0.16 24.59
N VAL A 165 -3.88 -0.55 23.57
CA VAL A 165 -4.68 -0.85 22.36
C VAL A 165 -5.85 -1.74 22.68
N ASP A 166 -7.07 -1.28 22.36
CA ASP A 166 -8.26 -2.13 22.26
C ASP A 166 -8.46 -2.57 20.79
N VAL A 167 -8.35 -3.86 20.55
CA VAL A 167 -8.50 -4.46 19.22
C VAL A 167 -9.89 -4.21 18.62
N ASN A 168 -10.92 -4.10 19.47
CA ASN A 168 -12.28 -3.82 18.99
C ASN A 168 -12.42 -2.36 18.53
N GLU A 169 -11.79 -1.40 19.22
CA GLU A 169 -11.75 -0.01 18.77
C GLU A 169 -10.99 0.13 17.45
N VAL A 170 -9.84 -0.55 17.31
CA VAL A 170 -9.08 -0.62 16.06
C VAL A 170 -9.92 -1.20 14.93
N ARG A 171 -10.63 -2.31 15.18
CA ARG A 171 -11.52 -2.94 14.20
C ARG A 171 -12.63 -1.99 13.77
N ASN A 172 -13.31 -1.37 14.73
CA ASN A 172 -14.40 -0.44 14.47
C ASN A 172 -13.92 0.80 13.69
N ALA A 173 -12.75 1.34 14.03
CA ALA A 173 -12.18 2.46 13.30
C ALA A 173 -11.92 2.12 11.84
N LEU A 174 -11.39 0.92 11.56
CA LEU A 174 -11.14 0.44 10.20
C LEU A 174 -12.44 0.12 9.44
N GLU A 175 -13.42 -0.51 10.08
CA GLU A 175 -14.72 -0.86 9.46
C GLU A 175 -15.55 0.37 9.07
N ASN A 176 -15.43 1.46 9.82
CA ASN A 176 -16.13 2.71 9.56
C ASN A 176 -15.36 3.67 8.63
N PHE A 177 -14.13 3.34 8.25
CA PHE A 177 -13.36 4.18 7.35
C PHE A 177 -13.73 3.95 5.89
N GLU A 178 -13.84 5.03 5.13
CA GLU A 178 -14.28 5.00 3.73
C GLU A 178 -13.35 4.12 2.88
N ASN A 179 -13.94 3.25 2.06
CA ASN A 179 -13.23 2.34 1.14
C ASN A 179 -12.30 1.30 1.81
N VAL A 180 -12.38 1.14 3.14
CA VAL A 180 -11.75 0.04 3.87
C VAL A 180 -12.79 -1.02 4.23
N LYS A 181 -12.42 -2.29 4.13
CA LYS A 181 -13.24 -3.44 4.55
C LYS A 181 -12.46 -4.38 5.45
N VAL A 182 -13.05 -4.76 6.56
CA VAL A 182 -12.44 -5.72 7.48
C VAL A 182 -12.91 -7.15 7.15
N ILE A 183 -11.94 -8.06 6.96
CA ILE A 183 -12.16 -9.51 6.86
C ILE A 183 -11.24 -10.17 7.89
N ASP A 184 -11.77 -10.50 9.06
CA ASP A 184 -10.94 -10.94 10.17
C ASP A 184 -11.65 -11.95 11.08
N ASP A 185 -11.78 -13.18 10.60
CA ASP A 185 -12.35 -14.31 11.33
C ASP A 185 -11.40 -15.51 11.17
N LEU A 186 -10.32 -15.48 11.94
CA LEU A 186 -9.23 -16.46 11.85
C LEU A 186 -9.69 -17.90 12.13
N PRO A 187 -10.55 -18.21 13.11
CA PRO A 187 -11.07 -19.54 13.34
C PRO A 187 -11.77 -20.14 12.10
N ASN A 188 -12.49 -19.32 11.34
CA ASN A 188 -13.17 -19.72 10.13
C ASN A 188 -12.33 -19.48 8.86
N LYS A 189 -11.02 -19.21 9.00
CA LYS A 189 -10.07 -19.00 7.89
C LYS A 189 -10.46 -17.86 6.95
N LYS A 190 -11.10 -16.81 7.48
CA LYS A 190 -11.46 -15.62 6.72
C LYS A 190 -10.47 -14.50 7.04
N TYR A 191 -9.72 -14.10 6.05
CA TYR A 191 -8.72 -13.04 6.10
C TYR A 191 -8.49 -12.46 4.70
N PRO A 192 -7.94 -11.23 4.58
CA PRO A 192 -7.70 -10.63 3.28
C PRO A 192 -6.63 -11.39 2.49
N MET A 193 -6.89 -11.57 1.19
CA MET A 193 -5.99 -12.24 0.26
C MET A 193 -6.03 -11.57 -1.12
N PRO A 194 -4.96 -11.64 -1.93
CA PRO A 194 -4.93 -11.10 -3.29
C PRO A 194 -6.11 -11.54 -4.17
N ILE A 195 -6.49 -12.81 -4.12
CA ILE A 195 -7.61 -13.34 -4.92
C ILE A 195 -8.98 -12.76 -4.56
N ILE A 196 -9.13 -12.21 -3.34
CA ILE A 196 -10.37 -11.57 -2.89
C ILE A 196 -10.40 -10.09 -3.29
N SER A 197 -9.24 -9.42 -3.25
CA SER A 197 -9.14 -7.99 -3.51
C SER A 197 -9.00 -7.63 -5.00
N THR A 198 -8.55 -8.57 -5.82
CA THR A 198 -8.39 -8.36 -7.26
C THR A 198 -9.74 -7.98 -7.91
N ASP A 199 -9.71 -6.96 -8.77
CA ASP A 199 -10.85 -6.33 -9.45
C ASP A 199 -11.85 -5.63 -8.52
N THR A 200 -11.46 -5.31 -7.29
CA THR A 200 -12.26 -4.49 -6.36
C THR A 200 -11.62 -3.12 -6.10
N ASP A 201 -12.43 -2.20 -5.58
CA ASP A 201 -12.02 -0.82 -5.26
C ASP A 201 -11.85 -0.59 -3.75
N TYR A 202 -11.58 -1.63 -2.98
CA TYR A 202 -11.45 -1.58 -1.53
C TYR A 202 -10.07 -1.99 -1.07
N THR A 203 -9.60 -1.38 0.03
CA THR A 203 -8.50 -1.90 0.83
C THR A 203 -9.08 -2.83 1.89
N TYR A 204 -8.68 -4.09 1.85
CA TYR A 204 -9.11 -5.10 2.81
C TYR A 204 -8.12 -5.21 3.95
N VAL A 205 -8.61 -5.23 5.18
CA VAL A 205 -7.79 -5.35 6.39
C VAL A 205 -8.24 -6.55 7.22
N GLY A 206 -7.30 -7.25 7.81
CA GLY A 206 -7.59 -8.38 8.71
C GLY A 206 -6.35 -8.80 9.47
N ARG A 207 -6.44 -9.94 10.19
CA ARG A 207 -5.37 -10.38 11.09
C ARG A 207 -5.02 -9.34 12.14
N ILE A 208 -6.03 -8.57 12.58
CA ILE A 208 -5.90 -7.49 13.57
C ILE A 208 -5.67 -8.12 14.95
N ARG A 209 -4.55 -7.79 15.56
CA ARG A 209 -4.17 -8.33 16.87
C ARG A 209 -3.25 -7.39 17.62
N LYS A 210 -3.43 -7.31 18.91
CA LYS A 210 -2.52 -6.61 19.83
C LYS A 210 -1.19 -7.36 19.92
N ASP A 211 -0.12 -6.65 20.11
CA ASP A 211 1.20 -7.25 20.37
C ASP A 211 1.19 -8.01 21.72
N VAL A 212 2.01 -9.05 21.80
CA VAL A 212 2.06 -9.92 22.99
C VAL A 212 2.93 -9.36 24.11
N TYR A 213 3.78 -8.37 23.82
CA TYR A 213 4.73 -7.77 24.77
C TYR A 213 4.44 -6.32 25.09
N ALA A 214 3.94 -5.56 24.10
CA ALA A 214 3.71 -4.11 24.21
C ALA A 214 2.23 -3.76 24.09
N SER A 215 1.72 -2.97 25.04
CA SER A 215 0.31 -2.59 25.04
C SER A 215 -0.09 -1.60 23.94
N ASN A 216 0.88 -0.83 23.44
CA ASN A 216 0.69 0.23 22.45
C ASN A 216 1.03 -0.19 21.02
N ILE A 217 1.04 -1.48 20.72
CA ILE A 217 1.34 -2.00 19.38
C ILE A 217 0.20 -2.87 18.87
N VAL A 218 -0.17 -2.64 17.59
CA VAL A 218 -1.09 -3.49 16.85
C VAL A 218 -0.41 -4.04 15.60
N HIS A 219 -0.73 -5.28 15.26
CA HIS A 219 -0.36 -5.90 14.00
C HIS A 219 -1.60 -6.16 13.17
N TYR A 220 -1.50 -5.97 11.86
CA TYR A 220 -2.55 -6.36 10.93
C TYR A 220 -1.97 -6.64 9.54
N PHE A 221 -2.83 -7.11 8.65
CA PHE A 221 -2.51 -7.39 7.27
C PHE A 221 -3.50 -6.67 6.38
N ASN A 222 -3.01 -5.91 5.37
CA ASN A 222 -3.86 -5.30 4.39
C ASN A 222 -3.59 -5.83 2.99
N VAL A 223 -4.59 -5.76 2.12
CA VAL A 223 -4.52 -6.18 0.71
C VAL A 223 -5.38 -5.28 -0.14
N ALA A 224 -4.84 -4.79 -1.24
CA ALA A 224 -5.61 -4.04 -2.23
C ALA A 224 -5.16 -4.34 -3.66
N ASP A 225 -6.06 -4.17 -4.63
CA ASP A 225 -5.71 -4.24 -6.04
C ASP A 225 -4.92 -2.98 -6.43
N GLN A 226 -3.62 -3.13 -6.60
CA GLN A 226 -2.73 -2.00 -6.87
C GLN A 226 -2.93 -1.37 -8.26
N VAL A 227 -3.58 -2.06 -9.19
CA VAL A 227 -3.95 -1.49 -10.50
C VAL A 227 -5.18 -0.58 -10.36
N ARG A 228 -6.09 -0.95 -9.46
CA ARG A 228 -7.31 -0.18 -9.15
C ARG A 228 -7.06 0.79 -8.01
N VAL A 229 -7.18 0.36 -6.77
CA VAL A 229 -7.00 1.19 -5.56
C VAL A 229 -5.66 1.92 -5.59
N GLY A 230 -4.58 1.19 -5.87
CA GLY A 230 -3.22 1.74 -5.89
C GLY A 230 -2.88 2.62 -7.10
N ALA A 231 -3.78 2.79 -8.07
CA ALA A 231 -3.52 3.58 -9.27
C ALA A 231 -4.78 4.23 -9.86
N ALA A 232 -5.53 3.50 -10.68
CA ALA A 232 -6.61 4.06 -11.49
C ALA A 232 -7.77 4.57 -10.64
N THR A 233 -8.23 3.79 -9.67
CA THR A 233 -9.37 4.14 -8.82
C THR A 233 -9.05 5.38 -7.96
N ASN A 234 -7.85 5.44 -7.36
CA ASN A 234 -7.43 6.63 -6.61
C ASN A 234 -7.41 7.89 -7.50
N ALA A 235 -6.88 7.78 -8.73
CA ALA A 235 -6.86 8.90 -9.67
C ALA A 235 -8.29 9.37 -10.04
N VAL A 236 -9.24 8.44 -10.22
CA VAL A 236 -10.64 8.77 -10.47
C VAL A 236 -11.28 9.44 -9.25
N ARG A 237 -11.04 8.92 -8.05
CA ARG A 237 -11.52 9.50 -6.78
C ARG A 237 -11.00 10.93 -6.57
N ILE A 238 -9.72 11.17 -6.87
CA ILE A 238 -9.14 12.53 -6.87
C ILE A 238 -9.95 13.45 -7.80
N GLY A 239 -10.23 13.00 -9.04
CA GLY A 239 -11.02 13.77 -10.00
C GLY A 239 -12.44 14.06 -9.55
N LEU A 240 -13.12 13.07 -8.98
CA LEU A 240 -14.48 13.22 -8.44
C LEU A 240 -14.49 14.21 -7.26
N LYS A 241 -13.55 14.07 -6.33
CA LYS A 241 -13.44 14.96 -5.18
C LYS A 241 -13.07 16.38 -5.57
N TRP A 242 -12.22 16.53 -6.57
CA TRP A 242 -11.90 17.85 -7.15
C TRP A 242 -13.15 18.53 -7.75
N ILE A 243 -13.99 17.80 -8.51
CA ILE A 243 -15.23 18.34 -9.09
C ILE A 243 -16.19 18.77 -7.97
N GLU A 244 -16.35 17.96 -6.92
CA GLU A 244 -17.16 18.28 -5.74
C GLU A 244 -16.71 19.60 -5.11
N LEU A 245 -15.43 19.74 -4.79
CA LEU A 245 -14.86 20.92 -4.16
C LEU A 245 -14.97 22.19 -5.03
N GLU A 246 -14.85 22.07 -6.36
CA GLU A 246 -15.02 23.20 -7.27
C GLU A 246 -16.49 23.61 -7.44
N SER A 247 -17.44 22.70 -7.22
CA SER A 247 -18.88 22.96 -7.31
C SER A 247 -19.43 23.70 -6.09
N ASP A 248 -18.75 23.59 -4.95
CA ASP A 248 -19.16 24.19 -3.67
C ASP A 248 -18.60 25.62 -3.49
N MET A 249 -17.81 26.12 -4.46
CA MET A 249 -17.23 27.48 -4.47
C MET A 249 -18.00 28.41 -5.40
#